data_dc20db57a75d512453f784665e3de117
#
_entry.id   dc20db57a75d512453f784665e3de117
#
_cell.length_a   1.000
_cell.length_b   1.000
_cell.length_c   1.000
_cell.angle_alpha   90.00
_cell.angle_beta   90.00
_cell.angle_gamma   90.00
#
_symmetry.space_group_name_H-M   'P 1'
#
loop_
_entity.id
_entity.type
_entity.pdbx_description
1 polymer ?
#
loop_
_entity_poly.entity_id
_entity_poly.type
_entity_poly.pdbx_seq_one_letter_code
_entity_poly.pdbx_strand_id
1 'polypeptide(L)'
;MRKIYLLLALCVALMAVGDGFAARKKPTKRRARTSKVVKKKKTTNRRVKRVVPKPDPRWEDPDYNPYLQCEDTCEHVHGIDLSHYQGQVFWETVGENTKMEYVYLKATEGGDRIDSYFERNIDLAHRYGLKVGSYHFFRPKTDLVRQLENFKTQCLPGEQDLIPMIDVETTGNLSTEAFCDSLMRFLVLVEDAYHQKPLVYTFRNFYNKHLMGVLDDYQLMVAMYTEEEPVLADGRDYTLWQYTGKGRIVGVSGYVDKSRFMGDHGLRDIRFRH
;
A
#
# COMPACT_ATOMS: atom_id res chain seq x y z
N MET A 1 25.70 -25.70 -44.69
CA MET A 1 26.81 -26.62 -44.36
C MET A 1 27.03 -26.59 -42.86
N ARG A 2 26.58 -27.65 -42.17
CA ARG A 2 27.30 -28.50 -41.18
C ARG A 2 27.88 -27.74 -39.98
N LYS A 3 27.65 -28.07 -38.69
CA LYS A 3 27.44 -29.39 -38.04
C LYS A 3 26.86 -29.21 -36.65
N ILE A 4 26.01 -30.11 -36.30
CA ILE A 4 25.49 -30.63 -35.05
C ILE A 4 26.63 -31.20 -34.18
N TYR A 5 26.61 -31.01 -32.86
CA TYR A 5 27.09 -32.01 -31.90
C TYR A 5 26.19 -32.11 -30.69
N LEU A 6 25.59 -33.27 -30.61
CA LEU A 6 24.87 -33.88 -29.50
C LEU A 6 25.93 -34.63 -28.66
N LEU A 7 25.89 -34.56 -27.34
CA LEU A 7 26.54 -35.50 -26.47
C LEU A 7 25.70 -35.82 -25.22
N LEU A 8 25.15 -37.03 -25.27
CA LEU A 8 24.66 -37.79 -24.10
C LEU A 8 25.88 -38.33 -23.34
N ALA A 9 25.78 -38.40 -22.02
CA ALA A 9 26.57 -39.30 -21.19
C ALA A 9 25.79 -39.84 -20.04
N LEU A 10 25.58 -41.10 -20.09
CA LEU A 10 25.03 -42.10 -19.18
C LEU A 10 26.13 -42.57 -18.21
N CYS A 11 25.89 -42.74 -16.91
CA CYS A 11 26.67 -43.59 -16.01
C CYS A 11 25.80 -44.03 -14.81
N VAL A 12 25.31 -45.21 -14.79
CA VAL A 12 25.78 -46.51 -14.32
C VAL A 12 26.01 -46.56 -12.80
N ALA A 13 25.13 -47.34 -12.15
CA ALA A 13 25.19 -47.78 -10.78
C ALA A 13 26.30 -48.84 -10.54
N LEU A 14 26.93 -48.85 -9.40
CA LEU A 14 27.68 -49.98 -8.87
C LEU A 14 27.27 -50.22 -7.43
N MET A 15 26.76 -51.45 -7.23
CA MET A 15 26.59 -52.09 -5.92
C MET A 15 27.94 -52.65 -5.44
N ALA A 16 28.21 -52.56 -4.16
CA ALA A 16 29.20 -53.43 -3.49
C ALA A 16 28.62 -53.92 -2.15
N VAL A 17 28.56 -55.22 -2.07
CA VAL A 17 28.23 -56.06 -0.92
C VAL A 17 29.49 -56.20 -0.05
N GLY A 18 29.35 -56.16 1.25
CA GLY A 18 30.43 -56.43 2.22
C GLY A 18 29.88 -56.86 3.57
N ASP A 19 30.16 -58.12 3.87
CA ASP A 19 29.70 -58.88 5.05
C ASP A 19 30.28 -58.42 6.37
N GLY A 20 29.48 -58.61 7.42
CA GLY A 20 29.82 -59.27 8.67
C GLY A 20 30.56 -58.49 9.75
N PHE A 21 29.91 -58.31 10.86
CA PHE A 21 30.34 -58.83 12.18
C PHE A 21 29.29 -58.51 13.23
N ALA A 22 28.78 -59.57 13.87
CA ALA A 22 27.83 -59.51 14.96
C ALA A 22 28.54 -59.10 16.27
N ALA A 23 28.10 -58.04 16.92
CA ALA A 23 28.44 -57.76 18.32
C ALA A 23 27.17 -57.67 19.16
N ARG A 24 27.00 -58.67 20.03
CA ARG A 24 25.99 -58.78 21.10
C ARG A 24 26.07 -57.53 22.00
N LYS A 25 25.02 -56.71 22.09
CA LYS A 25 24.83 -55.70 23.13
C LYS A 25 23.59 -56.03 23.98
N LYS A 26 23.83 -55.94 25.29
CA LYS A 26 22.91 -56.21 26.40
C LYS A 26 21.67 -55.33 26.38
N PRO A 27 20.54 -55.78 26.94
CA PRO A 27 19.29 -55.02 26.93
C PRO A 27 19.35 -53.84 27.90
N THR A 28 19.25 -52.65 27.40
CA THR A 28 19.06 -51.43 28.19
C THR A 28 17.58 -51.19 28.46
N LYS A 29 17.27 -50.95 29.71
CA LYS A 29 15.94 -50.70 30.27
C LYS A 29 15.20 -49.58 29.51
N ARG A 30 14.04 -49.94 28.99
CA ARG A 30 13.07 -49.00 28.39
C ARG A 30 12.58 -48.03 29.46
N ARG A 31 13.05 -46.78 29.39
CA ARG A 31 12.49 -45.67 30.17
C ARG A 31 11.22 -45.19 29.43
N ALA A 32 10.09 -45.26 30.12
CA ALA A 32 8.83 -44.77 29.63
C ALA A 32 8.93 -43.28 29.27
N ARG A 33 8.69 -42.96 28.00
CA ARG A 33 8.58 -41.58 27.52
C ARG A 33 7.17 -41.08 27.86
N THR A 34 7.06 -40.29 28.93
CA THR A 34 5.87 -39.53 29.21
C THR A 34 5.68 -38.50 28.07
N SER A 35 4.65 -38.68 27.26
CA SER A 35 4.22 -37.75 26.27
C SER A 35 3.76 -36.44 26.97
N LYS A 36 4.58 -35.41 26.90
CA LYS A 36 4.13 -34.05 27.27
C LYS A 36 3.07 -33.64 26.26
N VAL A 37 1.82 -33.61 26.70
CA VAL A 37 0.72 -32.98 26.00
C VAL A 37 1.08 -31.49 25.83
N VAL A 38 1.45 -31.12 24.62
CA VAL A 38 1.61 -29.70 24.24
C VAL A 38 0.21 -29.10 24.22
N LYS A 39 -0.15 -28.42 25.30
CA LYS A 39 -1.34 -27.57 25.30
C LYS A 39 -1.17 -26.51 24.21
N LYS A 40 -1.90 -26.65 23.10
CA LYS A 40 -2.05 -25.59 22.12
C LYS A 40 -2.54 -24.32 22.86
N LYS A 41 -1.67 -23.33 22.98
CA LYS A 41 -2.09 -21.99 23.41
C LYS A 41 -3.13 -21.53 22.41
N LYS A 42 -4.37 -21.37 22.85
CA LYS A 42 -5.38 -20.63 22.11
C LYS A 42 -4.80 -19.24 21.90
N THR A 43 -4.43 -18.91 20.67
CA THR A 43 -4.21 -17.54 20.25
C THR A 43 -5.55 -16.85 20.39
N THR A 44 -5.76 -16.17 21.49
CA THR A 44 -6.84 -15.22 21.61
C THR A 44 -6.47 -14.09 20.65
N ASN A 45 -7.22 -13.97 19.55
CA ASN A 45 -7.23 -12.75 18.74
C ASN A 45 -7.58 -11.59 19.70
N ARG A 46 -6.54 -10.97 20.21
CA ARG A 46 -6.67 -9.75 21.00
C ARG A 46 -6.98 -8.67 19.97
N ARG A 47 -8.27 -8.48 19.70
CA ARG A 47 -8.78 -7.34 18.96
C ARG A 47 -8.12 -6.12 19.59
N VAL A 48 -7.19 -5.49 18.87
CA VAL A 48 -6.56 -4.25 19.30
C VAL A 48 -7.71 -3.29 19.56
N LYS A 49 -7.83 -2.77 20.77
CA LYS A 49 -8.87 -1.80 21.09
C LYS A 49 -8.63 -0.61 20.18
N ARG A 50 -9.58 -0.36 19.29
CA ARG A 50 -9.61 0.83 18.43
C ARG A 50 -9.46 2.06 19.31
N VAL A 51 -8.40 2.84 19.04
CA VAL A 51 -8.25 4.16 19.65
C VAL A 51 -9.11 5.10 18.81
N VAL A 52 -10.30 5.39 19.26
CA VAL A 52 -11.12 6.44 18.65
C VAL A 52 -10.43 7.76 18.94
N PRO A 53 -10.01 8.52 17.90
CA PRO A 53 -9.41 9.82 18.10
C PRO A 53 -10.38 10.71 18.91
N LYS A 54 -9.84 11.48 19.86
CA LYS A 54 -10.66 12.47 20.54
C LYS A 54 -11.17 13.49 19.50
N PRO A 55 -12.42 13.93 19.59
CA PRO A 55 -12.91 15.01 18.75
C PRO A 55 -11.97 16.21 18.82
N ASP A 56 -11.77 16.91 17.69
CA ASP A 56 -11.03 18.16 17.67
C ASP A 56 -11.73 19.15 18.63
N PRO A 57 -10.99 19.73 19.61
CA PRO A 57 -11.60 20.68 20.58
C PRO A 57 -12.31 21.87 19.90
N ARG A 58 -11.93 22.21 18.67
CA ARG A 58 -12.60 23.26 17.88
C ARG A 58 -14.07 22.97 17.58
N TRP A 59 -14.52 21.70 17.68
CA TRP A 59 -15.94 21.34 17.52
C TRP A 59 -16.84 21.83 18.65
N GLU A 60 -16.24 22.10 19.79
CA GLU A 60 -16.94 22.65 20.96
C GLU A 60 -17.03 24.19 20.88
N ASP A 61 -16.35 24.80 19.90
CA ASP A 61 -16.41 26.25 19.64
C ASP A 61 -17.68 26.55 18.81
N PRO A 62 -18.66 27.27 19.38
CA PRO A 62 -19.91 27.62 18.67
C PRO A 62 -19.68 28.53 17.45
N ASP A 63 -18.53 29.21 17.39
CA ASP A 63 -18.16 30.09 16.28
C ASP A 63 -17.34 29.32 15.21
N TYR A 64 -16.97 28.06 15.46
CA TYR A 64 -16.29 27.23 14.48
C TYR A 64 -17.25 26.76 13.41
N ASN A 65 -17.22 27.43 12.28
CA ASN A 65 -18.00 27.03 11.10
C ASN A 65 -17.05 26.49 10.02
N PRO A 66 -17.01 25.18 9.82
CA PRO A 66 -16.14 24.57 8.79
C PRO A 66 -16.53 25.02 7.37
N TYR A 67 -17.78 25.46 7.16
CA TYR A 67 -18.25 25.94 5.86
C TYR A 67 -17.64 27.30 5.46
N LEU A 68 -17.16 28.08 6.43
CA LEU A 68 -16.58 29.40 6.15
C LEU A 68 -15.07 29.40 5.90
N GLN A 69 -14.41 28.25 6.10
CA GLN A 69 -12.93 28.21 6.11
C GLN A 69 -12.27 27.94 4.77
N CYS A 70 -13.00 27.38 3.80
CA CYS A 70 -12.43 27.03 2.51
C CYS A 70 -13.46 27.06 1.40
N GLU A 71 -13.09 27.61 0.25
CA GLU A 71 -13.84 27.43 -0.99
C GLU A 71 -13.09 26.43 -1.88
N ASP A 72 -13.81 25.50 -2.48
CA ASP A 72 -13.26 24.68 -3.54
C ASP A 72 -13.37 25.45 -4.86
N THR A 73 -12.28 26.10 -5.23
CA THR A 73 -12.20 26.89 -6.47
C THR A 73 -11.87 26.02 -7.70
N CYS A 74 -11.72 24.71 -7.55
CA CYS A 74 -11.47 23.82 -8.68
C CYS A 74 -12.60 23.85 -9.69
N GLU A 75 -12.26 23.97 -10.97
CA GLU A 75 -13.24 23.92 -12.06
C GLU A 75 -13.41 22.53 -12.66
N HIS A 76 -12.50 21.59 -12.37
CA HIS A 76 -12.50 20.22 -12.87
C HIS A 76 -12.80 19.20 -11.75
N VAL A 77 -13.22 18.01 -12.16
CA VAL A 77 -13.37 16.87 -11.25
C VAL A 77 -12.02 16.47 -10.70
N HIS A 78 -11.96 16.18 -9.42
CA HIS A 78 -10.72 15.85 -8.72
C HIS A 78 -10.94 14.86 -7.58
N GLY A 79 -9.83 14.30 -7.09
CA GLY A 79 -9.75 13.56 -5.84
C GLY A 79 -8.83 14.25 -4.85
N ILE A 80 -8.84 13.75 -3.65
CA ILE A 80 -7.97 14.21 -2.56
C ILE A 80 -7.27 13.05 -1.88
N ASP A 81 -6.14 13.37 -1.21
CA ASP A 81 -5.43 12.44 -0.35
C ASP A 81 -5.43 12.99 1.07
N LEU A 82 -5.79 12.14 2.04
CA LEU A 82 -5.94 12.52 3.43
C LEU A 82 -5.22 11.56 4.37
N SER A 83 -4.79 12.09 5.49
CA SER A 83 -4.22 11.35 6.62
C SER A 83 -4.62 11.99 7.94
N HIS A 84 -4.06 11.51 9.04
CA HIS A 84 -4.24 12.15 10.34
C HIS A 84 -3.82 13.62 10.40
N TYR A 85 -3.00 14.11 9.45
CA TYR A 85 -2.57 15.51 9.41
C TYR A 85 -3.72 16.50 9.18
N GLN A 86 -4.78 16.08 8.46
CA GLN A 86 -5.96 16.90 8.25
C GLN A 86 -6.92 16.88 9.44
N GLY A 87 -6.66 16.02 10.44
CA GLY A 87 -7.51 15.90 11.61
C GLY A 87 -8.91 15.43 11.27
N GLN A 88 -9.89 16.05 11.89
CA GLN A 88 -11.27 15.69 11.67
C GLN A 88 -11.82 16.31 10.38
N VAL A 89 -12.46 15.46 9.56
CA VAL A 89 -13.11 15.82 8.31
C VAL A 89 -14.62 15.80 8.46
N PHE A 90 -15.29 16.79 7.89
CA PHE A 90 -16.74 16.90 7.77
C PHE A 90 -17.21 16.25 6.48
N TRP A 91 -17.32 14.93 6.52
CA TRP A 91 -17.55 14.11 5.33
C TRP A 91 -18.88 14.39 4.63
N GLU A 92 -19.92 14.79 5.37
CA GLU A 92 -21.17 15.25 4.79
C GLU A 92 -20.94 16.40 3.81
N THR A 93 -20.22 17.42 4.26
CA THR A 93 -19.87 18.57 3.43
C THR A 93 -18.94 18.21 2.27
N VAL A 94 -17.97 17.33 2.50
CA VAL A 94 -17.07 16.85 1.42
C VAL A 94 -17.85 16.07 0.37
N GLY A 95 -18.81 15.23 0.77
CA GLY A 95 -19.66 14.46 -0.13
C GLY A 95 -20.65 15.29 -0.94
N GLU A 96 -20.98 16.50 -0.49
CA GLU A 96 -21.81 17.46 -1.24
C GLU A 96 -21.05 18.15 -2.39
N ASN A 97 -19.71 18.07 -2.41
CA ASN A 97 -18.90 18.64 -3.47
C ASN A 97 -19.02 17.81 -4.75
N THR A 98 -19.79 18.30 -5.70
CA THR A 98 -20.06 17.61 -6.97
C THR A 98 -18.85 17.42 -7.88
N LYS A 99 -17.72 18.06 -7.56
CA LYS A 99 -16.44 17.92 -8.27
C LYS A 99 -15.52 16.89 -7.60
N MET A 100 -15.86 16.46 -6.37
CA MET A 100 -15.12 15.42 -5.65
C MET A 100 -15.56 14.04 -6.12
N GLU A 101 -14.63 13.24 -6.64
CA GLU A 101 -14.95 11.93 -7.19
C GLU A 101 -14.41 10.78 -6.33
N TYR A 102 -13.22 10.96 -5.76
CA TYR A 102 -12.55 9.92 -4.99
C TYR A 102 -11.67 10.50 -3.88
N VAL A 103 -11.34 9.63 -2.95
CA VAL A 103 -10.38 9.91 -1.88
C VAL A 103 -9.43 8.75 -1.67
N TYR A 104 -8.14 9.03 -1.54
CA TYR A 104 -7.18 8.09 -0.98
C TYR A 104 -6.90 8.43 0.48
N LEU A 105 -7.03 7.43 1.36
CA LEU A 105 -6.84 7.58 2.80
C LEU A 105 -5.57 6.86 3.23
N LYS A 106 -4.72 7.55 4.01
CA LYS A 106 -3.57 6.90 4.64
C LYS A 106 -4.07 5.80 5.56
N ALA A 107 -3.71 4.56 5.25
CA ALA A 107 -4.03 3.42 6.08
C ALA A 107 -2.89 3.11 7.04
N THR A 108 -1.67 2.99 6.49
CA THR A 108 -0.51 2.56 7.27
C THR A 108 0.80 3.14 6.73
N GLU A 109 1.86 2.96 7.52
CA GLU A 109 3.24 3.31 7.14
C GLU A 109 4.21 2.29 7.73
N GLY A 110 5.12 1.77 6.92
CA GLY A 110 6.11 0.80 7.37
C GLY A 110 5.47 -0.41 8.06
N GLY A 111 6.18 -1.04 8.99
CA GLY A 111 5.77 -2.31 9.57
C GLY A 111 4.82 -2.25 10.77
N ASP A 112 4.43 -1.06 11.26
CA ASP A 112 3.73 -0.95 12.55
C ASP A 112 2.92 0.33 12.76
N ARG A 113 2.97 1.30 11.86
CA ARG A 113 2.21 2.54 11.99
C ARG A 113 0.87 2.40 11.29
N ILE A 114 -0.20 2.71 12.01
CA ILE A 114 -1.57 2.80 11.52
C ILE A 114 -2.00 4.26 11.64
N ASP A 115 -2.63 4.79 10.60
CA ASP A 115 -3.18 6.14 10.66
C ASP A 115 -4.38 6.18 11.61
N SER A 116 -4.34 7.11 12.57
CA SER A 116 -5.34 7.15 13.66
C SER A 116 -6.74 7.58 13.22
N TYR A 117 -6.86 8.18 12.04
CA TYR A 117 -8.15 8.61 11.48
C TYR A 117 -8.68 7.67 10.39
N PHE A 118 -7.88 6.69 9.94
CA PHE A 118 -8.22 5.86 8.79
C PHE A 118 -9.59 5.22 8.91
N GLU A 119 -9.82 4.49 9.99
CA GLU A 119 -11.04 3.72 10.18
C GLU A 119 -12.30 4.58 10.20
N ARG A 120 -12.24 5.72 10.90
CA ARG A 120 -13.32 6.70 10.92
C ARG A 120 -13.56 7.29 9.53
N ASN A 121 -12.48 7.62 8.84
CA ASN A 121 -12.56 8.30 7.55
C ASN A 121 -13.10 7.38 6.45
N ILE A 122 -12.71 6.12 6.40
CA ILE A 122 -13.21 5.18 5.39
C ILE A 122 -14.73 4.95 5.54
N ASP A 123 -15.20 4.72 6.78
CA ASP A 123 -16.63 4.55 7.06
C ASP A 123 -17.46 5.77 6.63
N LEU A 124 -16.98 6.98 6.95
CA LEU A 124 -17.70 8.20 6.67
C LEU A 124 -17.62 8.61 5.20
N ALA A 125 -16.47 8.45 4.55
CA ALA A 125 -16.33 8.74 3.11
C ALA A 125 -17.30 7.89 2.28
N HIS A 126 -17.41 6.59 2.57
CA HIS A 126 -18.39 5.71 1.93
C HIS A 126 -19.84 6.15 2.20
N ARG A 127 -20.15 6.47 3.46
CA ARG A 127 -21.51 6.89 3.86
C ARG A 127 -21.97 8.12 3.06
N TYR A 128 -21.07 9.01 2.74
CA TYR A 128 -21.36 10.22 1.98
C TYR A 128 -21.03 10.10 0.48
N GLY A 129 -20.88 8.87 -0.02
CA GLY A 129 -20.92 8.53 -1.45
C GLY A 129 -19.61 8.67 -2.22
N LEU A 130 -18.50 8.90 -1.54
CA LEU A 130 -17.18 8.98 -2.18
C LEU A 130 -16.62 7.61 -2.52
N LYS A 131 -15.84 7.54 -3.60
CA LYS A 131 -15.03 6.36 -3.94
C LYS A 131 -13.74 6.37 -3.15
N VAL A 132 -13.48 5.28 -2.40
CA VAL A 132 -12.38 5.24 -1.44
C VAL A 132 -11.32 4.24 -1.86
N GLY A 133 -10.06 4.67 -1.75
CA GLY A 133 -8.88 3.83 -1.79
C GLY A 133 -8.01 4.03 -0.55
N SER A 134 -7.24 3.02 -0.21
CA SER A 134 -6.29 3.07 0.90
C SER A 134 -4.87 3.17 0.40
N TYR A 135 -4.01 3.96 1.09
CA TYR A 135 -2.60 3.99 0.77
C TYR A 135 -1.68 3.58 1.93
N HIS A 136 -0.55 3.00 1.53
CA HIS A 136 0.54 2.61 2.41
C HIS A 136 1.80 3.42 2.11
N PHE A 137 2.35 4.08 3.11
CA PHE A 137 3.64 4.76 2.98
C PHE A 137 4.78 3.74 3.09
N PHE A 138 5.48 3.52 1.97
CA PHE A 138 6.53 2.53 1.86
C PHE A 138 7.82 2.94 2.57
N ARG A 139 8.39 2.03 3.37
CA ARG A 139 9.68 2.21 4.05
C ARG A 139 10.69 1.17 3.56
N PRO A 140 11.62 1.54 2.65
CA PRO A 140 12.47 0.58 1.92
C PRO A 140 13.34 -0.34 2.79
N LYS A 141 13.68 0.07 4.00
CA LYS A 141 14.50 -0.71 4.95
C LYS A 141 13.70 -1.56 5.93
N THR A 142 12.40 -1.42 5.94
CA THR A 142 11.53 -2.22 6.82
C THR A 142 11.25 -3.57 6.16
N ASP A 143 11.13 -4.62 6.95
CA ASP A 143 10.75 -5.95 6.47
C ASP A 143 9.47 -5.89 5.63
N LEU A 144 9.52 -6.44 4.41
CA LEU A 144 8.46 -6.29 3.41
C LEU A 144 7.20 -7.06 3.78
N VAL A 145 7.36 -8.24 4.36
CA VAL A 145 6.22 -9.06 4.81
C VAL A 145 5.52 -8.37 5.96
N ARG A 146 6.29 -7.81 6.89
CA ARG A 146 5.73 -7.05 8.01
C ARG A 146 4.99 -5.79 7.54
N GLN A 147 5.48 -5.09 6.51
CA GLN A 147 4.77 -3.95 5.90
C GLN A 147 3.46 -4.40 5.27
N LEU A 148 3.47 -5.50 4.50
CA LEU A 148 2.25 -6.05 3.91
C LEU A 148 1.23 -6.44 4.98
N GLU A 149 1.66 -7.18 6.02
CA GLU A 149 0.75 -7.56 7.10
C GLU A 149 0.17 -6.35 7.84
N ASN A 150 0.98 -5.30 8.07
CA ASN A 150 0.49 -4.03 8.62
C ASN A 150 -0.57 -3.41 7.69
N PHE A 151 -0.31 -3.33 6.40
CA PHE A 151 -1.25 -2.76 5.42
C PHE A 151 -2.57 -3.55 5.35
N LYS A 152 -2.52 -4.87 5.32
CA LYS A 152 -3.68 -5.76 5.31
C LYS A 152 -4.58 -5.64 6.54
N THR A 153 -4.06 -5.12 7.66
CA THR A 153 -4.90 -4.89 8.85
C THR A 153 -5.93 -3.80 8.66
N GLN A 154 -5.70 -2.88 7.71
CA GLN A 154 -6.52 -1.70 7.45
C GLN A 154 -7.15 -1.73 6.06
N CYS A 155 -6.38 -2.04 5.03
CA CYS A 155 -6.84 -2.08 3.65
C CYS A 155 -7.58 -3.40 3.38
N LEU A 156 -8.82 -3.50 3.87
CA LEU A 156 -9.66 -4.68 3.67
C LEU A 156 -10.28 -4.65 2.28
N PRO A 157 -10.17 -5.74 1.47
CA PRO A 157 -10.72 -5.75 0.11
C PRO A 157 -12.19 -5.35 0.01
N GLY A 158 -13.03 -5.76 0.96
CA GLY A 158 -14.46 -5.43 1.00
C GLY A 158 -14.78 -3.96 1.28
N GLU A 159 -13.78 -3.15 1.65
CA GLU A 159 -13.89 -1.73 1.96
C GLU A 159 -13.20 -0.85 0.90
N GLN A 160 -12.73 -1.43 -0.22
CA GLN A 160 -12.02 -0.69 -1.26
C GLN A 160 -12.89 -0.52 -2.50
N ASP A 161 -13.08 0.73 -2.94
CA ASP A 161 -13.59 1.02 -4.29
C ASP A 161 -12.44 1.13 -5.29
N LEU A 162 -11.26 1.57 -4.84
CA LEU A 162 -10.07 1.82 -5.66
C LEU A 162 -8.96 0.84 -5.31
N ILE A 163 -8.08 0.54 -6.28
CA ILE A 163 -6.91 -0.29 -6.05
C ILE A 163 -6.03 0.29 -4.96
N PRO A 164 -5.37 -0.55 -4.14
CA PRO A 164 -4.44 -0.09 -3.13
C PRO A 164 -3.37 0.81 -3.74
N MET A 165 -2.98 1.87 -3.03
CA MET A 165 -1.90 2.75 -3.47
C MET A 165 -0.67 2.58 -2.59
N ILE A 166 0.49 2.51 -3.22
CA ILE A 166 1.80 2.48 -2.55
C ILE A 166 2.48 3.82 -2.76
N ASP A 167 2.70 4.53 -1.67
CA ASP A 167 3.31 5.84 -1.61
C ASP A 167 4.84 5.72 -1.46
N VAL A 168 5.57 6.18 -2.49
CA VAL A 168 7.01 5.96 -2.69
C VAL A 168 7.75 7.29 -2.83
N GLU A 169 8.32 7.78 -1.73
CA GLU A 169 8.94 9.10 -1.66
C GLU A 169 10.43 9.10 -1.22
N THR A 170 10.92 7.97 -0.74
CA THR A 170 12.28 7.88 -0.20
C THR A 170 12.96 6.58 -0.56
N THR A 171 14.28 6.66 -0.83
CA THR A 171 15.11 5.45 -0.98
C THR A 171 15.51 4.86 0.37
N GLY A 172 15.22 5.52 1.49
CA GLY A 172 15.68 5.11 2.82
C GLY A 172 17.21 5.08 2.95
N ASN A 173 17.94 5.86 2.15
CA ASN A 173 19.41 5.83 2.03
C ASN A 173 19.97 4.48 1.50
N LEU A 174 19.19 3.73 0.74
CA LEU A 174 19.68 2.63 -0.07
C LEU A 174 20.25 3.16 -1.41
N SER A 175 21.10 2.36 -2.08
CA SER A 175 21.39 2.61 -3.49
C SER A 175 20.13 2.51 -4.33
N THR A 176 20.09 3.12 -5.51
CA THR A 176 18.93 3.04 -6.40
C THR A 176 18.58 1.58 -6.72
N GLU A 177 19.55 0.73 -7.02
CA GLU A 177 19.36 -0.69 -7.31
C GLU A 177 18.72 -1.43 -6.14
N ALA A 178 19.29 -1.32 -4.93
CA ALA A 178 18.78 -1.99 -3.75
C ALA A 178 17.39 -1.47 -3.34
N PHE A 179 17.12 -0.19 -3.58
CA PHE A 179 15.81 0.40 -3.38
C PHE A 179 14.79 -0.15 -4.38
N CYS A 180 15.12 -0.17 -5.67
CA CYS A 180 14.24 -0.70 -6.72
C CYS A 180 13.93 -2.18 -6.51
N ASP A 181 14.94 -3.01 -6.15
CA ASP A 181 14.72 -4.41 -5.78
C ASP A 181 13.74 -4.55 -4.60
N SER A 182 13.95 -3.77 -3.54
CA SER A 182 13.06 -3.76 -2.39
C SER A 182 11.63 -3.35 -2.76
N LEU A 183 11.48 -2.28 -3.55
CA LEU A 183 10.18 -1.80 -4.00
C LEU A 183 9.47 -2.83 -4.86
N MET A 184 10.11 -3.36 -5.89
CA MET A 184 9.49 -4.32 -6.80
C MET A 184 9.03 -5.58 -6.08
N ARG A 185 9.83 -6.09 -5.15
CA ARG A 185 9.43 -7.22 -4.31
C ARG A 185 8.22 -6.90 -3.44
N PHE A 186 8.13 -5.68 -2.91
CA PHE A 186 6.96 -5.26 -2.14
C PHE A 186 5.71 -5.13 -3.01
N LEU A 187 5.84 -4.53 -4.21
CA LEU A 187 4.73 -4.40 -5.16
C LEU A 187 4.16 -5.77 -5.57
N VAL A 188 5.03 -6.76 -5.81
CA VAL A 188 4.61 -8.14 -6.10
C VAL A 188 3.86 -8.76 -4.90
N LEU A 189 4.34 -8.57 -3.68
CA LEU A 189 3.64 -9.04 -2.49
C LEU A 189 2.25 -8.40 -2.33
N VAL A 190 2.12 -7.12 -2.66
CA VAL A 190 0.83 -6.42 -2.65
C VAL A 190 -0.08 -6.95 -3.77
N GLU A 191 0.44 -7.13 -4.99
CA GLU A 191 -0.30 -7.70 -6.11
C GLU A 191 -0.83 -9.11 -5.79
N ASP A 192 0.00 -9.97 -5.21
CA ASP A 192 -0.40 -11.32 -4.78
C ASP A 192 -1.50 -11.28 -3.71
N ALA A 193 -1.42 -10.34 -2.77
CA ALA A 193 -2.37 -10.23 -1.67
C ALA A 193 -3.74 -9.69 -2.10
N TYR A 194 -3.78 -8.79 -3.08
CA TYR A 194 -4.99 -8.12 -3.54
C TYR A 194 -5.47 -8.57 -4.92
N HIS A 195 -4.71 -9.45 -5.59
CA HIS A 195 -4.96 -9.97 -6.95
C HIS A 195 -5.09 -8.87 -8.01
N GLN A 196 -4.48 -7.72 -7.74
CA GLN A 196 -4.44 -6.56 -8.62
C GLN A 196 -3.16 -5.76 -8.37
N LYS A 197 -2.59 -5.21 -9.44
CA LYS A 197 -1.44 -4.31 -9.33
C LYS A 197 -1.85 -3.05 -8.58
N PRO A 198 -1.09 -2.61 -7.57
CA PRO A 198 -1.36 -1.36 -6.90
C PRO A 198 -1.05 -0.15 -7.80
N LEU A 199 -1.70 0.97 -7.51
CA LEU A 199 -1.28 2.28 -7.98
C LEU A 199 0.01 2.68 -7.25
N VAL A 200 0.98 3.23 -7.95
CA VAL A 200 2.21 3.75 -7.33
C VAL A 200 2.18 5.28 -7.37
N TYR A 201 2.22 5.87 -6.17
CA TYR A 201 2.38 7.31 -6.02
C TYR A 201 3.86 7.67 -5.86
N THR A 202 4.30 8.73 -6.53
CA THR A 202 5.64 9.28 -6.36
C THR A 202 5.76 10.69 -6.91
N PHE A 203 6.75 11.46 -6.45
CA PHE A 203 7.09 12.74 -7.05
C PHE A 203 7.78 12.57 -8.42
N ARG A 204 7.45 13.47 -9.37
CA ARG A 204 8.07 13.49 -10.72
C ARG A 204 9.62 13.40 -10.66
N ASN A 205 10.23 14.19 -9.81
CA ASN A 205 11.70 14.20 -9.72
C ASN A 205 12.26 12.91 -9.12
N PHE A 206 11.52 12.28 -8.21
CA PHE A 206 11.90 10.99 -7.64
C PHE A 206 11.78 9.88 -8.69
N TYR A 207 10.69 9.88 -9.46
CA TYR A 207 10.50 8.97 -10.58
C TYR A 207 11.65 9.09 -11.58
N ASN A 208 11.89 10.30 -12.10
CA ASN A 208 12.94 10.55 -13.11
C ASN A 208 14.33 10.15 -12.63
N LYS A 209 14.59 10.20 -11.34
CA LYS A 209 15.89 9.86 -10.77
C LYS A 209 16.08 8.37 -10.49
N HIS A 210 15.02 7.69 -10.09
CA HIS A 210 15.15 6.35 -9.48
C HIS A 210 14.26 5.28 -10.12
N LEU A 211 13.19 5.63 -10.82
CA LEU A 211 12.11 4.68 -11.14
C LEU A 211 11.86 4.51 -12.65
N MET A 212 12.57 5.25 -13.52
CA MET A 212 12.45 5.08 -14.97
C MET A 212 12.80 3.64 -15.39
N GLY A 213 11.92 3.02 -16.19
CA GLY A 213 12.07 1.63 -16.64
C GLY A 213 11.88 0.56 -15.56
N VAL A 214 11.48 0.96 -14.35
CA VAL A 214 11.25 0.03 -13.23
C VAL A 214 9.77 -0.28 -13.05
N LEU A 215 8.90 0.69 -13.30
CA LEU A 215 7.46 0.61 -13.01
C LEU A 215 6.59 0.48 -14.28
N ASP A 216 7.13 -0.01 -15.40
CA ASP A 216 6.47 0.01 -16.70
C ASP A 216 5.07 -0.64 -16.70
N ASP A 217 4.88 -1.64 -15.87
CA ASP A 217 3.62 -2.37 -15.75
C ASP A 217 2.64 -1.81 -14.69
N TYR A 218 3.00 -0.75 -13.97
CA TYR A 218 2.19 -0.19 -12.89
C TYR A 218 1.56 1.14 -13.30
N GLN A 219 0.35 1.39 -12.84
CA GLN A 219 -0.25 2.72 -12.96
C GLN A 219 0.43 3.70 -12.01
N LEU A 220 0.55 4.95 -12.44
CA LEU A 220 1.23 5.98 -11.66
C LEU A 220 0.29 7.13 -11.29
N MET A 221 0.46 7.59 -10.07
CA MET A 221 0.05 8.91 -9.60
C MET A 221 1.30 9.75 -9.41
N VAL A 222 1.47 10.78 -10.23
CA VAL A 222 2.68 11.61 -10.24
C VAL A 222 2.40 12.94 -9.55
N ALA A 223 3.20 13.26 -8.53
CA ALA A 223 3.12 14.54 -7.84
C ALA A 223 4.10 15.56 -8.45
N MET A 224 3.57 16.73 -8.81
CA MET A 224 4.33 17.92 -9.13
C MET A 224 3.44 19.14 -8.91
N TYR A 225 3.84 20.04 -8.03
CA TYR A 225 3.04 21.19 -7.62
C TYR A 225 3.38 22.40 -8.47
N THR A 226 2.85 22.41 -9.69
CA THR A 226 3.05 23.45 -10.73
C THR A 226 1.74 23.68 -11.49
N GLU A 227 1.71 24.72 -12.30
CA GLU A 227 0.57 24.98 -13.19
C GLU A 227 0.59 24.08 -14.44
N GLU A 228 1.78 23.68 -14.88
CA GLU A 228 1.97 22.81 -16.05
C GLU A 228 1.97 21.35 -15.67
N GLU A 229 1.41 20.51 -16.54
CA GLU A 229 1.38 19.07 -16.40
C GLU A 229 2.80 18.48 -16.37
N PRO A 230 3.10 17.55 -15.43
CA PRO A 230 4.42 16.91 -15.39
C PRO A 230 4.68 16.06 -16.62
N VAL A 231 5.84 16.28 -17.24
CA VAL A 231 6.38 15.38 -18.26
C VAL A 231 7.44 14.51 -17.61
N LEU A 232 7.29 13.18 -17.71
CA LEU A 232 8.27 12.22 -17.25
C LEU A 232 9.44 12.17 -18.23
N ALA A 233 10.67 11.95 -17.74
CA ALA A 233 11.86 12.04 -18.57
C ALA A 233 11.97 10.94 -19.64
N ASP A 234 11.29 9.82 -19.45
CA ASP A 234 11.14 8.71 -20.41
C ASP A 234 9.93 8.87 -21.34
N GLY A 235 9.16 9.94 -21.19
CA GLY A 235 7.96 10.21 -21.99
C GLY A 235 6.77 9.31 -21.69
N ARG A 236 6.83 8.56 -20.61
CA ARG A 236 5.75 7.65 -20.20
C ARG A 236 4.50 8.42 -19.74
N ASP A 237 3.33 7.90 -20.09
CA ASP A 237 2.04 8.37 -19.57
C ASP A 237 1.83 7.91 -18.13
N TYR A 238 0.97 8.63 -17.41
CA TYR A 238 0.59 8.32 -16.04
C TYR A 238 -0.90 8.60 -15.81
N THR A 239 -1.49 7.87 -14.86
CA THR A 239 -2.95 7.83 -14.66
C THR A 239 -3.47 9.07 -13.95
N LEU A 240 -2.73 9.53 -12.92
CA LEU A 240 -3.14 10.62 -12.04
C LEU A 240 -2.03 11.63 -11.84
N TRP A 241 -2.41 12.91 -11.76
CA TRP A 241 -1.54 14.02 -11.38
C TRP A 241 -2.00 14.63 -10.06
N GLN A 242 -1.16 14.54 -9.03
CA GLN A 242 -1.32 15.35 -7.82
C GLN A 242 -0.68 16.70 -8.06
N TYR A 243 -1.53 17.69 -8.32
CA TYR A 243 -1.09 18.99 -8.84
C TYR A 243 -0.86 20.04 -7.74
N THR A 244 -1.32 19.81 -6.51
CA THR A 244 -1.12 20.73 -5.39
C THR A 244 -1.17 19.99 -4.05
N GLY A 245 -0.27 20.41 -3.13
CA GLY A 245 -0.33 20.06 -1.71
C GLY A 245 -0.88 21.21 -0.85
N LYS A 246 -1.49 22.23 -1.47
CA LYS A 246 -2.07 23.39 -0.79
C LYS A 246 -3.52 23.65 -1.23
N GLY A 247 -4.18 22.61 -1.70
CA GLY A 247 -5.59 22.67 -2.05
C GLY A 247 -6.44 22.98 -0.82
N ARG A 248 -7.64 23.50 -1.07
CA ARG A 248 -8.66 23.68 -0.03
C ARG A 248 -9.96 23.11 -0.53
N ILE A 249 -10.70 22.52 0.39
CA ILE A 249 -12.08 22.08 0.16
C ILE A 249 -12.92 22.38 1.38
N VAL A 250 -14.18 22.63 1.18
CA VAL A 250 -15.12 22.80 2.30
C VAL A 250 -15.25 21.48 3.04
N GLY A 251 -15.20 21.52 4.35
CA GLY A 251 -15.29 20.34 5.20
C GLY A 251 -13.95 19.76 5.66
N VAL A 252 -12.80 20.28 5.16
CA VAL A 252 -11.46 19.89 5.66
C VAL A 252 -10.72 21.10 6.20
N SER A 253 -10.20 20.97 7.41
CA SER A 253 -9.39 22.03 8.04
C SER A 253 -7.96 21.98 7.48
N GLY A 254 -7.48 23.11 6.95
CA GLY A 254 -6.13 23.23 6.43
C GLY A 254 -5.98 22.88 4.96
N TYR A 255 -4.80 22.44 4.59
CA TYR A 255 -4.47 22.09 3.21
C TYR A 255 -4.70 20.61 2.93
N VAL A 256 -5.11 20.33 1.68
CA VAL A 256 -5.26 18.97 1.16
C VAL A 256 -4.47 18.82 -0.14
N ASP A 257 -3.98 17.63 -0.36
CA ASP A 257 -3.43 17.22 -1.65
C ASP A 257 -4.60 16.99 -2.62
N LYS A 258 -4.55 17.63 -3.79
CA LYS A 258 -5.55 17.42 -4.84
C LYS A 258 -4.92 16.80 -6.06
N SER A 259 -5.66 15.87 -6.65
CA SER A 259 -5.25 15.13 -7.84
C SER A 259 -6.36 15.04 -8.87
N ARG A 260 -6.00 14.82 -10.14
CA ARG A 260 -6.94 14.62 -11.24
C ARG A 260 -6.45 13.51 -12.17
N PHE A 261 -7.37 12.93 -12.91
CA PHE A 261 -7.04 12.02 -13.99
C PHE A 261 -6.40 12.74 -15.17
N MET A 262 -5.52 12.03 -15.87
CA MET A 262 -4.79 12.53 -17.03
C MET A 262 -5.30 11.88 -18.31
N GLY A 263 -5.26 12.62 -19.42
CA GLY A 263 -5.70 12.11 -20.71
C GLY A 263 -7.11 11.50 -20.68
N ASP A 264 -7.22 10.27 -21.18
CA ASP A 264 -8.48 9.51 -21.21
C ASP A 264 -8.69 8.60 -19.98
N HIS A 265 -7.84 8.73 -18.96
CA HIS A 265 -7.97 7.96 -17.73
C HIS A 265 -9.16 8.41 -16.87
N GLY A 266 -9.65 7.50 -16.03
CA GLY A 266 -10.76 7.76 -15.12
C GLY A 266 -10.85 6.70 -14.03
N LEU A 267 -11.89 6.75 -13.21
CA LEU A 267 -12.13 5.80 -12.12
C LEU A 267 -12.06 4.33 -12.55
N ARG A 268 -12.45 4.02 -13.80
CA ARG A 268 -12.40 2.65 -14.34
C ARG A 268 -11.01 2.03 -14.29
N ASP A 269 -9.96 2.88 -14.41
CA ASP A 269 -8.57 2.42 -14.51
C ASP A 269 -7.97 2.09 -13.14
N ILE A 270 -8.49 2.72 -12.09
CA ILE A 270 -8.04 2.49 -10.71
C ILE A 270 -9.10 1.78 -9.85
N ARG A 271 -10.15 1.23 -10.46
CA ARG A 271 -11.22 0.54 -9.74
C ARG A 271 -10.73 -0.78 -9.13
N PHE A 272 -11.05 -1.01 -7.86
CA PHE A 272 -10.86 -2.30 -7.23
C PHE A 272 -11.88 -3.31 -7.79
N ARG A 273 -11.40 -4.52 -8.12
CA ARG A 273 -12.24 -5.62 -8.65
C ARG A 273 -12.36 -6.67 -7.55
N HIS A 274 -13.56 -6.85 -7.04
CA HIS A 274 -13.88 -7.86 -6.03
C HIS A 274 -13.96 -9.26 -6.61
#